data_4709a38d5e01f513150ad591af3ec168
#
_entry.id   4709a38d5e01f513150ad591af3ec168
#
_cell.length_a   1.000
_cell.length_b   1.000
_cell.length_c   1.000
_cell.angle_alpha   90.00
_cell.angle_beta   90.00
_cell.angle_gamma   90.00
#
_symmetry.space_group_name_H-M   'P 1'
#
loop_
_entity.id
_entity.type
_entity.pdbx_description
1 polymer ?
#
loop_
_entity_poly.entity_id
_entity_poly.type
_entity_poly.pdbx_seq_one_letter_code
_entity_poly.pdbx_strand_id
1 'polypeptide(L)'
;MLPLDLKYMGSKGGRLMQKILVVEDDIDIQDILKNHLTDAGYEVVIAGDGVEAIAKFDDTVHLVLLDILLPKIDGYGVCEVIRQKSQVPVIMLTALADEDNQLKGFEQQIDDYIPKPFSPKILLCKIAAILRRGTSENHNQSMLTYKELSMDIDGFHVYHRGKEVVLTSKEFALLKLMLENQGKVFTRQMLLDRLWADDLEVEDRIVDSHIKNIRKKLDVDYIKTIRGVGYRIDKEN
;
A
#
# COMPACT_ATOMS: atom_id res chain seq x y z
N MET A 1 -3.96 -20.30 20.00
CA MET A 1 -4.58 -20.72 18.75
C MET A 1 -6.04 -20.28 18.81
N LEU A 2 -6.32 -19.05 18.36
CA LEU A 2 -7.68 -18.52 18.23
C LEU A 2 -7.73 -17.89 16.82
N PRO A 3 -8.68 -18.24 15.97
CA PRO A 3 -8.80 -17.67 14.64
C PRO A 3 -9.28 -16.23 14.75
N LEU A 4 -8.61 -15.34 14.03
CA LEU A 4 -9.08 -13.98 13.78
C LEU A 4 -10.46 -14.08 13.12
N ASP A 5 -11.48 -13.70 13.85
CA ASP A 5 -12.86 -13.59 13.39
C ASP A 5 -12.95 -12.60 12.22
N LEU A 6 -13.00 -13.15 11.04
CA LEU A 6 -13.48 -12.50 9.80
C LEU A 6 -15.01 -12.30 9.92
N LYS A 7 -15.48 -11.56 10.93
CA LYS A 7 -16.87 -11.16 11.08
C LYS A 7 -17.11 -9.77 10.48
N TYR A 8 -16.95 -9.65 9.18
CA TYR A 8 -17.63 -8.63 8.38
C TYR A 8 -18.21 -9.25 7.09
N MET A 9 -18.96 -10.34 7.27
CA MET A 9 -19.89 -10.82 6.25
C MET A 9 -21.30 -10.79 6.85
N GLY A 10 -22.06 -9.75 6.51
CA GLY A 10 -23.45 -9.71 6.93
C GLY A 10 -24.19 -8.44 6.52
N SER A 11 -24.40 -8.19 5.23
CA SER A 11 -25.72 -7.69 4.80
C SER A 11 -25.94 -7.99 3.31
N LYS A 12 -27.04 -8.67 3.04
CA LYS A 12 -27.55 -9.04 1.72
C LYS A 12 -27.97 -7.77 0.95
N GLY A 13 -27.07 -7.29 0.12
CA GLY A 13 -27.34 -6.41 -0.99
C GLY A 13 -26.33 -6.81 -2.05
N GLY A 14 -26.75 -7.17 -3.26
CA GLY A 14 -25.89 -7.68 -4.32
C GLY A 14 -24.77 -6.69 -4.65
N ARG A 15 -23.62 -6.85 -4.00
CA ARG A 15 -22.42 -6.10 -4.31
C ARG A 15 -21.89 -6.69 -5.61
N LEU A 16 -21.95 -5.92 -6.68
CA LEU A 16 -21.26 -6.28 -7.93
C LEU A 16 -19.80 -6.61 -7.56
N MET A 17 -19.33 -7.80 -7.95
CA MET A 17 -17.93 -8.18 -7.76
C MET A 17 -17.06 -7.19 -8.51
N GLN A 18 -16.11 -6.56 -7.81
CA GLN A 18 -15.18 -5.62 -8.46
C GLN A 18 -14.15 -6.43 -9.26
N LYS A 19 -13.97 -6.06 -10.53
CA LYS A 19 -13.10 -6.74 -11.49
C LYS A 19 -11.73 -6.07 -11.50
N ILE A 20 -10.68 -6.86 -11.35
CA ILE A 20 -9.28 -6.43 -11.37
C ILE A 20 -8.59 -7.06 -12.58
N LEU A 21 -7.98 -6.22 -13.42
CA LEU A 21 -7.08 -6.67 -14.48
C LEU A 21 -5.66 -6.75 -13.92
N VAL A 22 -5.08 -7.93 -13.94
CA VAL A 22 -3.69 -8.19 -13.52
C VAL A 22 -2.86 -8.40 -14.78
N VAL A 23 -1.84 -7.57 -14.95
CA VAL A 23 -0.92 -7.61 -16.09
C VAL A 23 0.48 -7.91 -15.58
N GLU A 24 0.95 -9.11 -15.83
CA GLU A 24 2.19 -9.68 -15.29
C GLU A 24 2.63 -10.79 -16.23
N ASP A 25 3.90 -10.89 -16.59
CA ASP A 25 4.41 -11.92 -17.49
C ASP A 25 4.91 -13.18 -16.75
N ASP A 26 5.24 -13.05 -15.47
CA ASP A 26 5.63 -14.18 -14.62
C ASP A 26 4.40 -14.97 -14.15
N ILE A 27 4.32 -16.23 -14.57
CA ILE A 27 3.18 -17.13 -14.28
C ILE A 27 3.04 -17.40 -12.78
N ASP A 28 4.14 -17.51 -12.05
CA ASP A 28 4.11 -17.78 -10.62
C ASP A 28 3.53 -16.58 -9.87
N ILE A 29 3.90 -15.36 -10.27
CA ILE A 29 3.34 -14.13 -9.71
C ILE A 29 1.87 -13.97 -10.09
N GLN A 30 1.48 -14.28 -11.34
CA GLN A 30 0.07 -14.30 -11.77
C GLN A 30 -0.77 -15.21 -10.88
N ASP A 31 -0.31 -16.43 -10.61
CA ASP A 31 -1.04 -17.41 -9.79
C ASP A 31 -1.17 -16.94 -8.34
N ILE A 32 -0.10 -16.38 -7.77
CA ILE A 32 -0.13 -15.79 -6.42
C ILE A 32 -1.16 -14.66 -6.35
N LEU A 33 -1.10 -13.72 -7.27
CA LEU A 33 -2.02 -12.58 -7.33
C LEU A 33 -3.48 -13.05 -7.52
N LYS A 34 -3.71 -13.94 -8.49
CA LYS A 34 -5.02 -14.48 -8.79
C LYS A 34 -5.66 -15.15 -7.57
N ASN A 35 -4.91 -16.03 -6.89
CA ASN A 35 -5.42 -16.75 -5.73
C ASN A 35 -5.80 -15.77 -4.60
N HIS A 36 -4.89 -14.87 -4.22
CA HIS A 36 -5.15 -13.92 -3.13
C HIS A 36 -6.28 -12.93 -3.44
N LEU A 37 -6.38 -12.46 -4.68
CA LEU A 37 -7.45 -11.55 -5.09
C LEU A 37 -8.81 -12.26 -5.15
N THR A 38 -8.85 -13.48 -5.67
CA THR A 38 -10.08 -14.30 -5.72
C THR A 38 -10.56 -14.64 -4.31
N ASP A 39 -9.66 -15.05 -3.41
CA ASP A 39 -9.97 -15.31 -2.01
C ASP A 39 -10.50 -14.06 -1.27
N ALA A 40 -10.06 -12.87 -1.69
CA ALA A 40 -10.57 -11.60 -1.18
C ALA A 40 -11.92 -11.17 -1.81
N GLY A 41 -12.46 -11.94 -2.76
CA GLY A 41 -13.77 -11.72 -3.36
C GLY A 41 -13.75 -10.81 -4.60
N TYR A 42 -12.62 -10.65 -5.26
CA TYR A 42 -12.51 -9.93 -6.54
C TYR A 42 -12.66 -10.88 -7.73
N GLU A 43 -13.22 -10.37 -8.83
CA GLU A 43 -13.12 -11.01 -10.15
C GLU A 43 -11.76 -10.66 -10.76
N VAL A 44 -11.00 -11.66 -11.23
CA VAL A 44 -9.63 -11.46 -11.71
C VAL A 44 -9.52 -11.83 -13.19
N VAL A 45 -9.03 -10.89 -13.98
CA VAL A 45 -8.66 -11.10 -15.38
C VAL A 45 -7.15 -11.01 -15.49
N ILE A 46 -6.50 -12.01 -16.06
CA ILE A 46 -5.04 -12.06 -16.23
C ILE A 46 -4.67 -11.70 -17.67
N ALA A 47 -3.62 -10.91 -17.84
CA ALA A 47 -2.95 -10.67 -19.11
C ALA A 47 -1.44 -10.91 -18.93
N GLY A 48 -0.82 -11.66 -19.84
CA GLY A 48 0.59 -12.02 -19.79
C GLY A 48 1.52 -11.03 -20.50
N ASP A 49 0.98 -10.02 -21.19
CA ASP A 49 1.75 -8.97 -21.87
C ASP A 49 0.90 -7.72 -22.10
N GLY A 50 1.56 -6.62 -22.50
CA GLY A 50 0.88 -5.34 -22.70
C GLY A 50 -0.15 -5.32 -23.82
N VAL A 51 0.03 -6.13 -24.88
CA VAL A 51 -0.95 -6.23 -25.98
C VAL A 51 -2.22 -6.93 -25.50
N GLU A 52 -2.04 -8.02 -24.77
CA GLU A 52 -3.14 -8.78 -24.17
C GLU A 52 -3.89 -7.93 -23.14
N ALA A 53 -3.17 -7.12 -22.35
CA ALA A 53 -3.75 -6.19 -21.39
C ALA A 53 -4.71 -5.19 -22.06
N ILE A 54 -4.24 -4.55 -23.13
CA ILE A 54 -5.04 -3.59 -23.89
C ILE A 54 -6.27 -4.25 -24.53
N ALA A 55 -6.12 -5.49 -25.01
CA ALA A 55 -7.21 -6.25 -25.62
C ALA A 55 -8.28 -6.70 -24.61
N LYS A 56 -7.87 -7.00 -23.36
CA LYS A 56 -8.77 -7.44 -22.28
C LYS A 56 -9.34 -6.30 -21.44
N PHE A 57 -8.80 -5.09 -21.60
CA PHE A 57 -9.30 -3.92 -20.87
C PHE A 57 -10.64 -3.47 -21.45
N ASP A 58 -11.65 -3.37 -20.58
CA ASP A 58 -12.98 -2.85 -20.87
C ASP A 58 -13.52 -2.00 -19.71
N ASP A 59 -14.68 -1.37 -19.91
CA ASP A 59 -15.30 -0.48 -18.92
C ASP A 59 -15.80 -1.21 -17.65
N THR A 60 -15.72 -2.53 -17.60
CA THR A 60 -16.08 -3.33 -16.41
C THR A 60 -14.89 -3.52 -15.47
N VAL A 61 -13.67 -3.15 -15.88
CA VAL A 61 -12.49 -3.17 -15.03
C VAL A 61 -12.53 -2.03 -14.01
N HIS A 62 -12.37 -2.36 -12.74
CA HIS A 62 -12.43 -1.41 -11.63
C HIS A 62 -11.05 -0.99 -11.11
N LEU A 63 -10.02 -1.79 -11.41
CA LEU A 63 -8.63 -1.52 -11.04
C LEU A 63 -7.70 -2.33 -11.94
N VAL A 64 -6.53 -1.76 -12.25
CA VAL A 64 -5.46 -2.45 -12.99
C VAL A 64 -4.24 -2.60 -12.09
N LEU A 65 -3.76 -3.83 -11.93
CA LEU A 65 -2.42 -4.13 -11.42
C LEU A 65 -1.51 -4.36 -12.61
N LEU A 66 -0.43 -3.61 -12.73
CA LEU A 66 0.35 -3.52 -13.96
C LEU A 66 1.83 -3.59 -13.67
N ASP A 67 2.48 -4.65 -14.14
CA ASP A 67 3.94 -4.68 -14.11
C ASP A 67 4.51 -3.64 -15.08
N ILE A 68 5.61 -3.04 -14.69
CA ILE A 68 6.36 -2.10 -15.54
C ILE A 68 7.09 -2.85 -16.65
N LEU A 69 7.74 -3.97 -16.30
CA LEU A 69 8.60 -4.73 -17.21
C LEU A 69 7.80 -5.83 -17.92
N LEU A 70 7.04 -5.45 -18.93
CA LEU A 70 6.25 -6.39 -19.73
C LEU A 70 6.83 -6.58 -21.13
N PRO A 71 6.65 -7.77 -21.73
CA PRO A 71 6.97 -7.99 -23.13
C PRO A 71 6.00 -7.23 -24.06
N LYS A 72 6.46 -6.93 -25.27
CA LYS A 72 5.76 -6.25 -26.37
C LYS A 72 5.50 -4.76 -26.11
N ILE A 73 4.68 -4.43 -25.13
CA ILE A 73 4.38 -3.07 -24.67
C ILE A 73 4.62 -3.04 -23.17
N ASP A 74 5.48 -2.16 -22.70
CA ASP A 74 5.78 -1.99 -21.29
C ASP A 74 4.58 -1.42 -20.49
N GLY A 75 4.65 -1.49 -19.16
CA GLY A 75 3.56 -1.04 -18.31
C GLY A 75 3.21 0.44 -18.49
N TYR A 76 4.18 1.29 -18.78
CA TYR A 76 3.93 2.71 -19.05
C TYR A 76 3.14 2.91 -20.35
N GLY A 77 3.50 2.20 -21.40
CA GLY A 77 2.76 2.23 -22.67
C GLY A 77 1.34 1.70 -22.54
N VAL A 78 1.13 0.64 -21.75
CA VAL A 78 -0.22 0.13 -21.43
C VAL A 78 -1.02 1.18 -20.66
N CYS A 79 -0.43 1.81 -19.64
CA CYS A 79 -1.07 2.85 -18.85
C CYS A 79 -1.49 4.03 -19.73
N GLU A 80 -0.64 4.50 -20.63
CA GLU A 80 -0.94 5.59 -21.55
C GLU A 80 -2.16 5.26 -22.41
N VAL A 81 -2.23 4.06 -22.99
CA VAL A 81 -3.40 3.62 -23.78
C VAL A 81 -4.68 3.56 -22.94
N ILE A 82 -4.60 3.05 -21.71
CA ILE A 82 -5.75 3.00 -20.80
C ILE A 82 -6.22 4.41 -20.45
N ARG A 83 -5.30 5.35 -20.14
CA ARG A 83 -5.63 6.74 -19.80
C ARG A 83 -6.30 7.53 -20.91
N GLN A 84 -6.11 7.14 -22.17
CA GLN A 84 -6.88 7.73 -23.30
C GLN A 84 -8.37 7.40 -23.24
N LYS A 85 -8.76 6.33 -22.54
CA LYS A 85 -10.13 5.81 -22.52
C LYS A 85 -10.78 5.84 -21.14
N SER A 86 -10.01 5.79 -20.07
CA SER A 86 -10.53 5.58 -18.71
C SER A 86 -9.65 6.21 -17.63
N GLN A 87 -10.30 6.61 -16.55
CA GLN A 87 -9.65 7.04 -15.29
C GLN A 87 -9.65 5.90 -14.25
N VAL A 88 -9.72 4.64 -14.69
CA VAL A 88 -9.65 3.48 -13.81
C VAL A 88 -8.37 3.53 -12.98
N PRO A 89 -8.41 3.23 -11.68
CA PRO A 89 -7.20 3.19 -10.86
C PRO A 89 -6.16 2.21 -11.41
N VAL A 90 -4.89 2.64 -11.45
CA VAL A 90 -3.74 1.83 -11.86
C VAL A 90 -2.71 1.78 -10.75
N ILE A 91 -2.37 0.57 -10.31
CA ILE A 91 -1.26 0.31 -9.40
C ILE A 91 -0.13 -0.33 -10.20
N MET A 92 1.04 0.30 -10.19
CA MET A 92 2.24 -0.26 -10.82
C MET A 92 2.95 -1.23 -9.90
N LEU A 93 3.30 -2.41 -10.40
CA LEU A 93 4.22 -3.34 -9.77
C LEU A 93 5.62 -3.10 -10.32
N THR A 94 6.60 -2.84 -9.45
CA THR A 94 7.95 -2.46 -9.88
C THR A 94 9.04 -3.28 -9.22
N ALA A 95 10.04 -3.69 -9.99
CA ALA A 95 11.19 -4.43 -9.47
C ALA A 95 12.18 -3.56 -8.66
N LEU A 96 12.13 -2.22 -8.79
CA LEU A 96 13.05 -1.31 -8.09
C LEU A 96 12.43 0.08 -7.88
N ALA A 97 12.81 0.69 -6.75
CA ALA A 97 12.62 2.10 -6.46
C ALA A 97 13.60 2.95 -7.31
N ASP A 98 13.39 3.01 -8.61
CA ASP A 98 14.15 3.84 -9.51
C ASP A 98 13.53 5.25 -9.49
N GLU A 99 14.24 6.23 -8.93
CA GLU A 99 13.76 7.62 -8.80
C GLU A 99 13.38 8.21 -10.18
N ASP A 100 14.08 7.83 -11.25
CA ASP A 100 13.80 8.28 -12.61
C ASP A 100 12.48 7.72 -13.19
N ASN A 101 12.07 6.53 -12.75
CA ASN A 101 10.81 5.91 -13.17
C ASN A 101 9.60 6.48 -12.39
N GLN A 102 9.79 6.94 -11.16
CA GLN A 102 8.74 7.62 -10.40
C GLN A 102 8.38 8.98 -11.03
N LEU A 103 9.33 9.71 -11.59
CA LEU A 103 9.07 10.97 -12.27
C LEU A 103 8.18 10.79 -13.53
N LYS A 104 8.41 9.73 -14.31
CA LYS A 104 7.54 9.39 -15.47
C LYS A 104 6.12 9.02 -15.04
N GLY A 105 5.96 8.42 -13.88
CA GLY A 105 4.65 8.01 -13.36
C GLY A 105 3.78 9.18 -12.90
N PHE A 106 4.38 10.27 -12.41
CA PHE A 106 3.61 11.48 -12.07
C PHE A 106 2.95 12.11 -13.30
N GLU A 107 3.57 12.02 -14.48
CA GLU A 107 3.00 12.51 -15.74
C GLU A 107 1.84 11.62 -16.25
N GLN A 108 1.79 10.33 -15.85
CA GLN A 108 0.83 9.34 -16.35
C GLN A 108 -0.36 9.08 -15.44
N GLN A 109 -0.55 9.84 -14.37
CA GLN A 109 -1.67 9.69 -13.43
C GLN A 109 -1.79 8.26 -12.87
N ILE A 110 -0.67 7.70 -12.38
CA ILE A 110 -0.62 6.42 -11.69
C ILE A 110 -1.06 6.63 -10.24
N ASP A 111 -1.95 5.77 -9.74
CA ASP A 111 -2.56 5.93 -8.41
C ASP A 111 -1.66 5.42 -7.28
N ASP A 112 -0.84 4.40 -7.53
CA ASP A 112 0.11 3.88 -6.53
C ASP A 112 1.20 2.99 -7.16
N TYR A 113 2.30 2.80 -6.40
CA TYR A 113 3.41 1.91 -6.74
C TYR A 113 3.63 0.87 -5.66
N ILE A 114 3.88 -0.38 -6.06
CA ILE A 114 4.20 -1.47 -5.16
C ILE A 114 5.50 -2.13 -5.60
N PRO A 115 6.58 -2.00 -4.80
CA PRO A 115 7.85 -2.64 -5.13
C PRO A 115 7.76 -4.16 -4.96
N LYS A 116 8.35 -4.89 -5.90
CA LYS A 116 8.59 -6.33 -5.81
C LYS A 116 9.90 -6.58 -5.02
N PRO A 117 9.97 -7.58 -4.10
CA PRO A 117 8.90 -8.49 -3.71
C PRO A 117 7.88 -7.81 -2.77
N PHE A 118 6.60 -8.07 -2.97
CA PHE A 118 5.52 -7.48 -2.19
C PHE A 118 4.82 -8.49 -1.29
N SER A 119 4.25 -7.99 -0.19
CA SER A 119 3.34 -8.77 0.64
C SER A 119 1.94 -8.78 0.03
N PRO A 120 1.34 -9.96 -0.27
CA PRO A 120 -0.04 -10.02 -0.76
C PRO A 120 -1.06 -9.33 0.16
N LYS A 121 -0.83 -9.39 1.46
CA LYS A 121 -1.68 -8.72 2.46
C LYS A 121 -1.67 -7.20 2.31
N ILE A 122 -0.49 -6.62 2.06
CA ILE A 122 -0.35 -5.17 1.86
C ILE A 122 -0.96 -4.75 0.53
N LEU A 123 -0.73 -5.54 -0.53
CA LEU A 123 -1.34 -5.32 -1.83
C LEU A 123 -2.88 -5.28 -1.72
N LEU A 124 -3.49 -6.25 -1.04
CA LEU A 124 -4.94 -6.29 -0.83
C LEU A 124 -5.46 -5.06 -0.06
N CYS A 125 -4.73 -4.60 0.96
CA CYS A 125 -5.09 -3.38 1.68
C CYS A 125 -5.08 -2.15 0.77
N LYS A 126 -4.04 -1.99 -0.07
CA LYS A 126 -3.93 -0.88 -1.02
C LYS A 126 -5.05 -0.91 -2.07
N ILE A 127 -5.32 -2.09 -2.65
CA ILE A 127 -6.43 -2.28 -3.60
C ILE A 127 -7.76 -1.87 -2.97
N ALA A 128 -8.07 -2.39 -1.77
CA ALA A 128 -9.32 -2.08 -1.07
C ALA A 128 -9.46 -0.57 -0.79
N ALA A 129 -8.37 0.10 -0.44
CA ALA A 129 -8.35 1.52 -0.20
C ALA A 129 -8.65 2.34 -1.46
N ILE A 130 -8.00 2.01 -2.59
CA ILE A 130 -8.19 2.70 -3.85
C ILE A 130 -9.61 2.50 -4.38
N LEU A 131 -10.12 1.27 -4.36
CA LEU A 131 -11.46 0.94 -4.82
C LEU A 131 -12.57 1.61 -3.98
N ARG A 132 -12.31 1.87 -2.69
CA ARG A 132 -13.25 2.60 -1.81
C ARG A 132 -13.34 4.08 -2.15
N ARG A 133 -12.26 4.74 -2.63
CA ARG A 133 -12.27 6.15 -3.06
C ARG A 133 -13.30 6.42 -4.16
N GLY A 134 -13.59 5.43 -5.01
CA GLY A 134 -14.59 5.52 -6.07
C GLY A 134 -16.05 5.47 -5.58
N THR A 135 -16.32 5.06 -4.33
CA THR A 135 -17.64 5.02 -3.71
C THR A 135 -17.70 6.02 -2.57
N SER A 136 -17.99 7.28 -2.92
CA SER A 136 -18.10 8.41 -1.97
C SER A 136 -19.02 8.11 -0.82
N GLU A 137 -18.48 7.89 0.40
CA GLU A 137 -19.07 8.30 1.68
C GLU A 137 -18.16 7.82 2.82
N ASN A 138 -17.47 8.73 3.48
CA ASN A 138 -16.64 8.60 4.69
C ASN A 138 -15.10 8.70 4.55
N HIS A 139 -14.63 9.83 4.00
CA HIS A 139 -13.20 10.16 4.01
C HIS A 139 -12.62 10.50 5.40
N ASN A 140 -13.46 10.68 6.43
CA ASN A 140 -13.00 11.20 7.72
C ASN A 140 -12.59 10.15 8.78
N GLN A 141 -12.78 8.84 8.53
CA GLN A 141 -12.49 7.82 9.56
C GLN A 141 -11.12 7.13 9.42
N SER A 142 -10.42 7.32 8.33
CA SER A 142 -9.12 6.65 8.07
C SER A 142 -7.91 7.58 8.12
N MET A 143 -8.11 8.88 8.37
CA MET A 143 -7.02 9.84 8.45
C MET A 143 -6.55 9.99 9.89
N LEU A 144 -5.29 9.69 10.15
CA LEU A 144 -4.59 10.09 11.36
C LEU A 144 -3.84 11.39 11.10
N THR A 145 -4.07 12.39 11.91
CA THR A 145 -3.36 13.68 11.83
C THR A 145 -2.55 13.92 13.09
N TYR A 146 -1.40 14.54 12.94
CA TYR A 146 -0.55 14.96 14.04
C TYR A 146 0.31 16.14 13.58
N LYS A 147 0.03 17.34 14.08
CA LYS A 147 0.68 18.59 13.62
C LYS A 147 0.56 18.73 12.10
N GLU A 148 1.71 18.83 11.42
CA GLU A 148 1.76 18.97 9.96
C GLU A 148 1.82 17.61 9.22
N LEU A 149 1.65 16.50 9.95
CA LEU A 149 1.63 15.15 9.43
C LEU A 149 0.20 14.67 9.26
N SER A 150 -0.12 14.10 8.12
CA SER A 150 -1.36 13.38 7.88
C SER A 150 -1.07 12.01 7.27
N MET A 151 -1.82 11.02 7.70
CA MET A 151 -1.61 9.62 7.34
C MET A 151 -2.94 9.02 6.93
N ASP A 152 -3.09 8.70 5.66
CA ASP A 152 -4.21 7.93 5.12
C ASP A 152 -3.95 6.44 5.40
N ILE A 153 -4.62 5.91 6.40
CA ILE A 153 -4.42 4.53 6.87
C ILE A 153 -4.85 3.54 5.80
N ASP A 154 -5.90 3.84 5.12
CA ASP A 154 -6.50 2.96 4.12
C ASP A 154 -5.77 3.03 2.78
N GLY A 155 -5.31 4.23 2.40
CA GLY A 155 -4.52 4.45 1.20
C GLY A 155 -3.04 4.11 1.33
N PHE A 156 -2.55 3.89 2.56
CA PHE A 156 -1.11 3.74 2.84
C PHE A 156 -0.27 4.94 2.41
N HIS A 157 -0.86 6.15 2.40
CA HIS A 157 -0.15 7.39 2.10
C HIS A 157 0.18 8.17 3.36
N VAL A 158 1.33 8.81 3.35
CA VAL A 158 1.76 9.73 4.41
C VAL A 158 2.11 11.06 3.78
N TYR A 159 1.61 12.14 4.35
CA TYR A 159 1.90 13.50 3.89
C TYR A 159 2.48 14.31 5.04
N HIS A 160 3.55 15.04 4.78
CA HIS A 160 4.11 16.02 5.71
C HIS A 160 4.17 17.38 5.02
N ARG A 161 3.51 18.39 5.62
CA ARG A 161 3.35 19.73 5.03
C ARG A 161 2.73 19.69 3.62
N GLY A 162 1.77 18.80 3.41
CA GLY A 162 1.10 18.61 2.12
C GLY A 162 1.93 17.91 1.03
N LYS A 163 3.19 17.48 1.34
CA LYS A 163 4.02 16.69 0.43
C LYS A 163 3.96 15.23 0.82
N GLU A 164 3.82 14.37 -0.16
CA GLU A 164 3.85 12.95 0.06
C GLU A 164 5.24 12.46 0.51
N VAL A 165 5.24 11.56 1.50
CA VAL A 165 6.45 10.94 2.06
C VAL A 165 6.33 9.44 1.89
N VAL A 166 7.18 8.85 1.07
CA VAL A 166 7.17 7.42 0.79
C VAL A 166 7.81 6.64 1.94
N LEU A 167 6.99 5.89 2.67
CA LEU A 167 7.42 5.00 3.73
C LEU A 167 7.35 3.54 3.28
N THR A 168 8.27 2.72 3.78
CA THR A 168 8.15 1.26 3.66
C THR A 168 6.99 0.77 4.54
N SER A 169 6.51 -0.45 4.27
CA SER A 169 5.39 -1.04 5.04
C SER A 169 5.65 -1.11 6.54
N LYS A 170 6.88 -1.44 6.94
CA LYS A 170 7.27 -1.49 8.36
C LYS A 170 7.38 -0.08 8.97
N GLU A 171 7.90 0.90 8.23
CA GLU A 171 7.94 2.30 8.65
C GLU A 171 6.53 2.89 8.80
N PHE A 172 5.64 2.59 7.84
CA PHE A 172 4.24 2.98 7.91
C PHE A 172 3.53 2.39 9.13
N ALA A 173 3.65 1.07 9.35
CA ALA A 173 3.05 0.39 10.48
C ALA A 173 3.57 0.90 11.82
N LEU A 174 4.88 1.20 11.91
CA LEU A 174 5.52 1.74 13.10
C LEU A 174 5.02 3.15 13.39
N LEU A 175 4.97 4.03 12.38
CA LEU A 175 4.47 5.40 12.53
C LEU A 175 2.99 5.40 12.93
N LYS A 176 2.15 4.59 12.26
CA LYS A 176 0.74 4.38 12.60
C LYS A 176 0.56 3.97 14.05
N LEU A 177 1.26 2.91 14.49
CA LEU A 177 1.16 2.40 15.86
C LEU A 177 1.47 3.48 16.89
N MET A 178 2.48 4.32 16.63
CA MET A 178 2.87 5.37 17.54
C MET A 178 1.90 6.56 17.54
N LEU A 179 1.34 6.91 16.38
CA LEU A 179 0.34 7.99 16.25
C LEU A 179 -1.00 7.62 16.91
N GLU A 180 -1.44 6.37 16.77
CA GLU A 180 -2.63 5.86 17.45
C GLU A 180 -2.47 5.80 18.98
N ASN A 181 -1.24 5.84 19.48
CA ASN A 181 -0.91 5.72 20.89
C ASN A 181 -0.04 6.87 21.40
N GLN A 182 -0.40 8.10 21.06
CA GLN A 182 0.33 9.30 21.49
C GLN A 182 0.51 9.36 23.02
N GLY A 183 1.70 9.77 23.44
CA GLY A 183 2.09 9.86 24.86
C GLY A 183 2.56 8.53 25.46
N LYS A 184 2.31 7.38 24.80
CA LYS A 184 2.78 6.07 25.25
C LYS A 184 4.24 5.84 24.88
N VAL A 185 5.02 5.35 25.81
CA VAL A 185 6.40 4.89 25.55
C VAL A 185 6.36 3.44 25.08
N PHE A 186 6.95 3.16 23.95
CA PHE A 186 7.14 1.83 23.42
C PHE A 186 8.60 1.42 23.62
N THR A 187 8.85 0.29 24.30
CA THR A 187 10.17 -0.32 24.30
C THR A 187 10.49 -0.94 22.95
N ARG A 188 11.78 -1.18 22.66
CA ARG A 188 12.17 -1.86 21.42
C ARG A 188 11.49 -3.22 21.30
N GLN A 189 11.49 -3.98 22.39
CA GLN A 189 10.84 -5.29 22.44
C GLN A 189 9.33 -5.21 22.13
N MET A 190 8.62 -4.24 22.71
CA MET A 190 7.19 -4.05 22.42
C MET A 190 6.91 -3.73 20.94
N LEU A 191 7.82 -3.03 20.28
CA LEU A 191 7.71 -2.74 18.85
C LEU A 191 8.03 -3.98 18.01
N LEU A 192 9.04 -4.75 18.39
CA LEU A 192 9.37 -6.01 17.73
C LEU A 192 8.22 -7.01 17.82
N ASP A 193 7.72 -7.28 19.03
CA ASP A 193 6.63 -8.24 19.26
C ASP A 193 5.37 -7.92 18.45
N ARG A 194 5.13 -6.63 18.15
CA ARG A 194 3.93 -6.19 17.42
C ARG A 194 4.09 -6.13 15.91
N LEU A 195 5.27 -5.77 15.43
CA LEU A 195 5.48 -5.46 14.02
C LEU A 195 6.38 -6.48 13.30
N TRP A 196 7.10 -7.32 14.04
CA TRP A 196 8.02 -8.34 13.53
C TRP A 196 7.76 -9.73 14.13
N ALA A 197 6.59 -10.00 14.70
CA ALA A 197 6.27 -11.28 15.35
C ALA A 197 6.47 -12.51 14.44
N ASP A 198 6.32 -12.35 13.14
CA ASP A 198 6.46 -13.43 12.15
C ASP A 198 7.90 -13.55 11.58
N ASP A 199 8.81 -12.64 11.96
CA ASP A 199 10.18 -12.60 11.44
C ASP A 199 11.13 -13.28 12.44
N LEU A 200 11.57 -14.49 12.14
CA LEU A 200 12.23 -15.42 13.08
C LEU A 200 13.63 -15.02 13.61
N GLU A 201 14.30 -14.00 13.09
CA GLU A 201 15.67 -13.60 13.53
C GLU A 201 15.89 -12.07 13.43
N VAL A 202 15.09 -11.28 14.15
CA VAL A 202 15.22 -9.82 14.09
C VAL A 202 15.82 -9.26 15.35
N GLU A 203 16.99 -8.59 15.24
CA GLU A 203 17.64 -7.91 16.36
C GLU A 203 16.96 -6.58 16.71
N ASP A 204 17.02 -6.17 17.98
CA ASP A 204 16.50 -4.88 18.50
C ASP A 204 16.94 -3.65 17.69
N ARG A 205 18.09 -3.71 17.04
CA ARG A 205 18.67 -2.63 16.23
C ARG A 205 17.86 -2.30 14.97
N ILE A 206 17.00 -3.21 14.50
CA ILE A 206 16.17 -2.95 13.32
C ILE A 206 15.16 -1.83 13.60
N VAL A 207 14.62 -1.78 14.82
CA VAL A 207 13.69 -0.72 15.25
C VAL A 207 14.38 0.64 15.16
N ASP A 208 15.61 0.74 15.66
CA ASP A 208 16.40 1.99 15.64
C ASP A 208 16.63 2.46 14.20
N SER A 209 16.90 1.53 13.30
CA SER A 209 17.10 1.82 11.87
C SER A 209 15.82 2.36 11.21
N HIS A 210 14.68 1.75 11.47
CA HIS A 210 13.38 2.24 10.94
C HIS A 210 13.00 3.61 11.53
N ILE A 211 13.22 3.84 12.83
CA ILE A 211 13.00 5.15 13.46
C ILE A 211 13.88 6.22 12.82
N LYS A 212 15.17 5.91 12.61
CA LYS A 212 16.11 6.82 11.93
C LYS A 212 15.63 7.16 10.51
N ASN A 213 15.19 6.16 9.76
CA ASN A 213 14.71 6.35 8.39
C ASN A 213 13.43 7.20 8.35
N ILE A 214 12.46 6.94 9.24
CA ILE A 214 11.22 7.75 9.34
C ILE A 214 11.58 9.21 9.63
N ARG A 215 12.44 9.48 10.63
CA ARG A 215 12.88 10.85 10.95
C ARG A 215 13.54 11.54 9.76
N LYS A 216 14.41 10.82 9.04
CA LYS A 216 15.07 11.34 7.84
C LYS A 216 14.07 11.67 6.73
N LYS A 217 13.09 10.79 6.49
CA LYS A 217 12.08 10.97 5.43
C LYS A 217 11.08 12.08 5.75
N LEU A 218 10.69 12.21 7.02
CA LEU A 218 9.80 13.27 7.47
C LEU A 218 10.51 14.63 7.62
N ASP A 219 11.85 14.63 7.69
CA ASP A 219 12.66 15.81 8.00
C ASP A 219 12.23 16.55 9.29
N VAL A 220 11.75 15.76 10.26
CA VAL A 220 11.26 16.26 11.56
C VAL A 220 11.35 15.19 12.64
N ASP A 221 11.60 15.62 13.89
CA ASP A 221 11.74 14.70 15.04
C ASP A 221 10.43 14.62 15.85
N TYR A 222 9.38 14.07 15.28
CA TYR A 222 8.13 13.78 15.99
C TYR A 222 8.26 12.58 16.95
N ILE A 223 9.11 11.60 16.61
CA ILE A 223 9.36 10.41 17.42
C ILE A 223 10.49 10.72 18.40
N LYS A 224 10.18 10.88 19.68
CA LYS A 224 11.17 11.16 20.72
C LYS A 224 11.84 9.88 21.23
N THR A 225 13.16 9.93 21.44
CA THR A 225 13.91 8.85 22.09
C THR A 225 13.88 9.03 23.60
N ILE A 226 13.36 8.03 24.30
CA ILE A 226 13.45 7.93 25.76
C ILE A 226 14.67 7.08 26.08
N ARG A 227 15.75 7.73 26.51
CA ARG A 227 17.05 7.07 26.73
C ARG A 227 16.92 5.87 27.65
N GLY A 228 17.50 4.74 27.27
CA GLY A 228 17.47 3.49 28.01
C GLY A 228 16.11 2.76 28.00
N VAL A 229 15.06 3.32 27.39
CA VAL A 229 13.72 2.73 27.36
C VAL A 229 13.23 2.43 25.96
N GLY A 230 13.10 3.44 25.09
CA GLY A 230 12.52 3.25 23.75
C GLY A 230 12.09 4.55 23.09
N TYR A 231 10.88 4.58 22.52
CA TYR A 231 10.41 5.67 21.68
C TYR A 231 8.99 6.10 22.02
N ARG A 232 8.67 7.37 21.75
CA ARG A 232 7.34 7.95 21.98
C ARG A 232 7.06 9.06 20.98
N ILE A 233 5.81 9.21 20.56
CA ILE A 233 5.27 10.45 20.01
C ILE A 233 4.52 11.14 21.15
N ASP A 234 4.82 12.42 21.39
CA ASP A 234 4.16 13.19 22.45
C ASP A 234 2.69 13.42 22.10
N LYS A 235 1.84 13.67 23.09
CA LYS A 235 0.46 14.07 22.83
C LYS A 235 0.44 15.43 22.15
N GLU A 236 -0.47 15.61 21.23
CA GLU A 236 -0.81 16.94 20.73
C GLU A 236 -1.59 17.68 21.83
N ASN A 237 -1.13 18.88 22.21
CA ASN A 237 -1.78 19.71 23.22
C ASN A 237 -2.95 20.48 22.61
#